data_c004455883edd4d5cce39b55960fe999
#
_entry.id   c004455883edd4d5cce39b55960fe999
#
_cell.length_a   1.000
_cell.length_b   1.000
_cell.length_c   1.000
_cell.angle_alpha   90.00
_cell.angle_beta   90.00
_cell.angle_gamma   90.00
#
_symmetry.space_group_name_H-M   'P 1'
#
loop_
_entity.id
_entity.type
_entity.pdbx_description
1 polymer ?
#
loop_
_entity_poly.entity_id
_entity_poly.type
_entity_poly.pdbx_seq_one_letter_code
_entity_poly.pdbx_strand_id
1 'polypeptide(L)'
;SFYCNLTIFKDYYKNLWFPYTMPISDIYGLKAAMDNIAADKDLIKRHAKIANATREALKEFGIKLHLESGFSDTVTVFDVPEGMTADDILKRMREEHGIMLAGSFGELAGKVIRIGHMGASANVGDMLEVMAGLEETLRYFGWGSEESLLKSFHDKL
;
A
#
# COMPACT_ATOMS: atom_id res chain seq x y z
N SER A 1 -11.82 -24.93 -22.35
CA SER A 1 -12.58 -24.85 -21.09
C SER A 1 -13.92 -24.16 -21.30
N PHE A 2 -14.97 -24.64 -20.68
CA PHE A 2 -16.29 -24.00 -20.74
C PHE A 2 -16.24 -22.54 -20.23
N TYR A 3 -15.63 -22.33 -19.07
CA TYR A 3 -15.55 -21.00 -18.45
C TYR A 3 -14.67 -19.99 -19.19
N CYS A 4 -13.70 -20.46 -19.97
CA CYS A 4 -12.81 -19.59 -20.75
C CYS A 4 -13.24 -19.46 -22.22
N ASN A 5 -14.41 -20.00 -22.59
CA ASN A 5 -14.91 -19.92 -23.96
C ASN A 5 -15.76 -18.66 -24.14
N LEU A 6 -15.18 -17.61 -24.69
CA LEU A 6 -15.89 -16.36 -24.95
C LEU A 6 -16.94 -16.47 -26.05
N THR A 7 -16.92 -17.51 -26.89
CA THR A 7 -17.88 -17.69 -27.98
C THR A 7 -19.31 -17.96 -27.49
N ILE A 8 -19.46 -18.46 -26.24
CA ILE A 8 -20.79 -18.67 -25.64
C ILE A 8 -21.57 -17.38 -25.42
N PHE A 9 -20.90 -16.23 -25.44
CA PHE A 9 -21.52 -14.91 -25.28
C PHE A 9 -21.95 -14.29 -26.62
N LYS A 10 -21.65 -14.90 -27.76
CA LYS A 10 -21.80 -14.30 -29.09
C LYS A 10 -23.20 -13.73 -29.36
N ASP A 11 -24.24 -14.45 -28.94
CA ASP A 11 -25.61 -14.07 -29.17
C ASP A 11 -26.40 -13.86 -27.87
N TYR A 12 -25.73 -13.61 -26.73
CA TYR A 12 -26.36 -13.51 -25.42
C TYR A 12 -27.47 -12.45 -25.37
N TYR A 13 -27.22 -11.30 -25.99
CA TYR A 13 -28.18 -10.19 -26.02
C TYR A 13 -29.40 -10.51 -26.85
N LYS A 14 -29.22 -11.17 -28.01
CA LYS A 14 -30.30 -11.59 -28.91
C LYS A 14 -31.15 -12.68 -28.27
N ASN A 15 -30.52 -13.62 -27.62
CA ASN A 15 -31.19 -14.76 -27.01
C ASN A 15 -31.70 -14.46 -25.58
N LEU A 16 -31.43 -13.28 -25.04
CA LEU A 16 -31.75 -12.87 -23.66
C LEU A 16 -31.29 -13.94 -22.65
N TRP A 17 -30.16 -14.55 -22.92
CA TRP A 17 -29.62 -15.63 -22.12
C TRP A 17 -28.16 -15.36 -21.73
N PHE A 18 -27.84 -15.58 -20.46
CA PHE A 18 -26.50 -15.44 -19.93
C PHE A 18 -26.06 -16.76 -19.29
N PRO A 19 -24.86 -17.28 -19.61
CA PRO A 19 -24.46 -18.62 -19.23
C PRO A 19 -24.14 -18.81 -17.73
N TYR A 20 -24.01 -17.72 -16.99
CA TYR A 20 -23.65 -17.72 -15.56
C TYR A 20 -24.56 -16.81 -14.75
N THR A 21 -24.54 -16.97 -13.42
CA THR A 21 -25.15 -15.98 -12.53
C THR A 21 -24.37 -14.67 -12.63
N MET A 22 -25.07 -13.60 -12.93
CA MET A 22 -24.47 -12.25 -12.99
C MET A 22 -24.01 -11.81 -11.60
N PRO A 23 -22.75 -11.34 -11.45
CA PRO A 23 -22.24 -10.84 -10.17
C PRO A 23 -22.73 -9.40 -9.93
N ILE A 24 -24.03 -9.25 -9.72
CA ILE A 24 -24.69 -7.93 -9.65
C ILE A 24 -24.13 -7.07 -8.52
N SER A 25 -23.88 -7.66 -7.36
CA SER A 25 -23.30 -6.93 -6.22
C SER A 25 -21.91 -6.40 -6.54
N ASP A 26 -21.07 -7.19 -7.23
CA ASP A 26 -19.72 -6.79 -7.62
C ASP A 26 -19.76 -5.67 -8.68
N ILE A 27 -20.74 -5.72 -9.61
CA ILE A 27 -20.94 -4.68 -10.62
C ILE A 27 -21.36 -3.35 -9.95
N TYR A 28 -22.27 -3.39 -8.98
CA TYR A 28 -22.63 -2.20 -8.20
C TYR A 28 -21.45 -1.67 -7.38
N GLY A 29 -20.68 -2.55 -6.75
CA GLY A 29 -19.47 -2.17 -6.03
C GLY A 29 -18.43 -1.51 -6.95
N LEU A 30 -18.21 -2.09 -8.13
CA LEU A 30 -17.32 -1.53 -9.14
C LEU A 30 -17.80 -0.15 -9.61
N LYS A 31 -19.10 -0.01 -9.88
CA LYS A 31 -19.69 1.28 -10.26
C LYS A 31 -19.44 2.34 -9.20
N ALA A 32 -19.72 2.04 -7.93
CA ALA A 32 -19.49 2.98 -6.83
C ALA A 32 -18.01 3.38 -6.72
N ALA A 33 -17.09 2.42 -6.87
CA ALA A 33 -15.65 2.68 -6.87
C ALA A 33 -15.23 3.59 -8.03
N MET A 34 -15.76 3.35 -9.23
CA MET A 34 -15.49 4.19 -10.40
C MET A 34 -16.06 5.61 -10.25
N ASP A 35 -17.26 5.75 -9.69
CA ASP A 35 -17.88 7.06 -9.42
C ASP A 35 -17.00 7.86 -8.42
N ASN A 36 -16.48 7.21 -7.37
CA ASN A 36 -15.57 7.83 -6.40
C ASN A 36 -14.26 8.27 -7.07
N ILE A 37 -13.66 7.43 -7.91
CA ILE A 37 -12.43 7.75 -8.65
C ILE A 37 -12.67 8.94 -9.59
N ALA A 38 -13.79 8.95 -10.31
CA ALA A 38 -14.13 10.03 -11.23
C ALA A 38 -14.38 11.38 -10.51
N ALA A 39 -14.87 11.32 -9.28
CA ALA A 39 -15.11 12.51 -8.45
C ALA A 39 -13.81 13.07 -7.83
N ASP A 40 -12.78 12.26 -7.64
CA ASP A 40 -11.52 12.63 -7.01
C ASP A 40 -10.52 13.21 -8.02
N LYS A 41 -10.55 14.53 -8.18
CA LYS A 41 -9.71 15.25 -9.14
C LYS A 41 -8.22 15.26 -8.77
N ASP A 42 -7.89 15.03 -7.51
CA ASP A 42 -6.52 15.08 -7.00
C ASP A 42 -5.92 13.70 -6.74
N LEU A 43 -6.63 12.64 -7.12
CA LEU A 43 -6.25 11.26 -6.85
C LEU A 43 -4.78 10.98 -7.18
N ILE A 44 -4.35 11.23 -8.39
CA ILE A 44 -2.97 10.95 -8.85
C ILE A 44 -1.95 11.81 -8.12
N LYS A 45 -2.24 13.13 -7.99
CA LYS A 45 -1.33 14.06 -7.29
C LYS A 45 -1.17 13.73 -5.82
N ARG A 46 -2.27 13.34 -5.16
CA ARG A 46 -2.27 12.92 -3.76
C ARG A 46 -1.41 11.69 -3.54
N HIS A 47 -1.57 10.66 -4.39
CA HIS A 47 -0.75 9.45 -4.31
C HIS A 47 0.73 9.77 -4.51
N ALA A 48 1.09 10.53 -5.54
CA ALA A 48 2.46 10.93 -5.80
C ALA A 48 3.07 11.73 -4.63
N LYS A 49 2.32 12.68 -4.07
CA LYS A 49 2.76 13.51 -2.93
C LYS A 49 3.04 12.64 -1.70
N ILE A 50 2.10 11.79 -1.32
CA ILE A 50 2.25 10.89 -0.17
C ILE A 50 3.40 9.90 -0.38
N ALA A 51 3.49 9.31 -1.56
CA ALA A 51 4.55 8.37 -1.89
C ALA A 51 5.94 9.02 -1.80
N ASN A 52 6.09 10.22 -2.34
CA ASN A 52 7.35 10.96 -2.25
C ASN A 52 7.69 11.32 -0.81
N ALA A 53 6.74 11.86 -0.04
CA ALA A 53 6.95 12.18 1.36
C ALA A 53 7.37 10.94 2.17
N THR A 54 6.73 9.79 1.93
CA THR A 54 7.06 8.52 2.59
C THR A 54 8.49 8.08 2.27
N ARG A 55 8.88 8.10 1.01
CA ARG A 55 10.23 7.70 0.57
C ARG A 55 11.32 8.61 1.12
N GLU A 56 11.12 9.91 1.03
CA GLU A 56 12.11 10.88 1.54
C GLU A 56 12.23 10.82 3.06
N ALA A 57 11.12 10.68 3.79
CA ALA A 57 11.15 10.52 5.23
C ALA A 57 11.92 9.25 5.67
N LEU A 58 11.69 8.12 5.00
CA LEU A 58 12.44 6.89 5.27
C LEU A 58 13.95 7.07 5.03
N LYS A 59 14.33 7.72 3.94
CA LYS A 59 15.75 8.00 3.64
C LYS A 59 16.39 8.90 4.70
N GLU A 60 15.72 9.99 5.08
CA GLU A 60 16.21 10.91 6.13
C GLU A 60 16.32 10.19 7.48
N PHE A 61 15.41 9.28 7.78
CA PHE A 61 15.47 8.45 8.97
C PHE A 61 16.58 7.38 8.91
N GLY A 62 17.26 7.25 7.77
CA GLY A 62 18.36 6.31 7.55
C GLY A 62 17.92 4.94 7.05
N ILE A 63 16.67 4.76 6.68
CA ILE A 63 16.13 3.49 6.17
C ILE A 63 16.41 3.39 4.67
N LYS A 64 16.98 2.26 4.27
CA LYS A 64 17.28 2.00 2.86
C LYS A 64 16.02 1.57 2.10
N LEU A 65 15.67 2.31 1.04
CA LEU A 65 14.66 1.86 0.11
C LEU A 65 15.18 0.67 -0.71
N HIS A 66 14.29 -0.28 -0.98
CA HIS A 66 14.65 -1.47 -1.77
C HIS A 66 14.96 -1.13 -3.24
N LEU A 67 14.31 -0.12 -3.80
CA LEU A 67 14.54 0.37 -5.15
C LEU A 67 15.21 1.75 -5.11
N GLU A 68 16.10 2.02 -6.07
CA GLU A 68 16.69 3.34 -6.28
C GLU A 68 15.82 4.22 -7.19
N SER A 69 15.06 3.60 -8.10
CA SER A 69 14.19 4.28 -9.06
C SER A 69 13.06 3.36 -9.55
N GLY A 70 12.13 3.89 -10.36
CA GLY A 70 11.03 3.11 -10.91
C GLY A 70 9.93 2.80 -9.90
N PHE A 71 9.72 3.70 -8.93
CA PHE A 71 8.72 3.53 -7.87
C PHE A 71 7.30 3.58 -8.39
N SER A 72 6.43 2.79 -7.77
CA SER A 72 4.97 3.01 -7.82
C SER A 72 4.58 4.06 -6.78
N ASP A 73 3.60 4.90 -7.10
CA ASP A 73 3.04 5.85 -6.14
C ASP A 73 1.95 5.25 -5.23
N THR A 74 1.83 3.93 -5.23
CA THR A 74 0.84 3.21 -4.40
C THR A 74 1.47 2.36 -3.29
N VAL A 75 2.77 2.12 -3.36
CA VAL A 75 3.51 1.32 -2.38
C VAL A 75 4.94 1.82 -2.25
N THR A 76 5.44 1.86 -1.02
CA THR A 76 6.85 2.06 -0.71
C THR A 76 7.44 0.79 -0.12
N VAL A 77 8.59 0.37 -0.61
CA VAL A 77 9.30 -0.84 -0.17
C VAL A 77 10.65 -0.47 0.39
N PHE A 78 10.95 -0.94 1.59
CA PHE A 78 12.24 -0.71 2.24
C PHE A 78 12.85 -2.02 2.73
N ASP A 79 14.18 -2.06 2.78
CA ASP A 79 14.92 -3.20 3.29
C ASP A 79 14.77 -3.27 4.82
N VAL A 80 14.66 -4.48 5.36
CA VAL A 80 14.62 -4.67 6.82
C VAL A 80 15.96 -4.22 7.40
N PRO A 81 15.97 -3.34 8.43
CA PRO A 81 17.21 -2.87 9.03
C PRO A 81 18.04 -3.99 9.63
N GLU A 82 19.36 -3.82 9.61
CA GLU A 82 20.30 -4.78 10.18
C GLU A 82 20.02 -5.03 11.67
N GLY A 83 20.08 -6.29 12.09
CA GLY A 83 19.79 -6.69 13.46
C GLY A 83 18.31 -6.85 13.79
N MET A 84 17.40 -6.63 12.84
CA MET A 84 15.96 -6.80 13.01
C MET A 84 15.42 -7.88 12.08
N THR A 85 14.21 -8.37 12.37
CA THR A 85 13.47 -9.25 11.46
C THR A 85 12.19 -8.57 10.97
N ALA A 86 11.77 -8.92 9.74
CA ALA A 86 10.51 -8.42 9.21
C ALA A 86 9.33 -8.83 10.11
N ASP A 87 9.34 -10.07 10.60
CA ASP A 87 8.26 -10.62 11.41
C ASP A 87 8.10 -9.87 12.75
N ASP A 88 9.20 -9.50 13.41
CA ASP A 88 9.15 -8.74 14.65
C ASP A 88 8.57 -7.34 14.42
N ILE A 89 9.04 -6.64 13.36
CA ILE A 89 8.53 -5.31 13.01
C ILE A 89 7.03 -5.40 12.67
N LEU A 90 6.64 -6.32 11.80
CA LEU A 90 5.24 -6.48 11.38
C LEU A 90 4.33 -6.87 12.54
N LYS A 91 4.82 -7.75 13.41
CA LYS A 91 4.09 -8.15 14.61
C LYS A 91 3.85 -6.97 15.54
N ARG A 92 4.91 -6.20 15.86
CA ARG A 92 4.79 -5.05 16.76
C ARG A 92 3.90 -3.96 16.16
N MET A 93 4.02 -3.64 14.88
CA MET A 93 3.13 -2.70 14.19
C MET A 93 1.67 -3.09 14.35
N ARG A 94 1.35 -4.37 14.21
CA ARG A 94 -0.02 -4.86 14.35
C ARG A 94 -0.50 -4.87 15.80
N GLU A 95 0.30 -5.35 16.75
CA GLU A 95 -0.13 -5.60 18.14
C GLU A 95 -0.14 -4.33 18.98
N GLU A 96 0.83 -3.44 18.79
CA GLU A 96 0.94 -2.21 19.59
C GLU A 96 0.26 -1.00 18.94
N HIS A 97 0.28 -0.93 17.60
CA HIS A 97 -0.25 0.22 16.87
C HIS A 97 -1.52 -0.06 16.07
N GLY A 98 -1.97 -1.32 15.98
CA GLY A 98 -3.13 -1.70 15.17
C GLY A 98 -2.94 -1.53 13.66
N ILE A 99 -1.69 -1.40 13.20
CA ILE A 99 -1.34 -1.09 11.81
C ILE A 99 -0.83 -2.35 11.11
N MET A 100 -1.43 -2.69 9.98
CA MET A 100 -0.99 -3.81 9.15
C MET A 100 -0.10 -3.32 8.02
N LEU A 101 1.19 -3.59 8.14
CA LEU A 101 2.15 -3.53 7.03
C LEU A 101 2.28 -4.91 6.38
N ALA A 102 2.92 -5.00 5.22
CA ALA A 102 3.10 -6.25 4.51
C ALA A 102 4.59 -6.59 4.35
N GLY A 103 4.94 -7.85 4.60
CA GLY A 103 6.21 -8.42 4.16
C GLY A 103 6.19 -8.77 2.67
N SER A 104 7.08 -9.65 2.25
CA SER A 104 7.15 -10.15 0.88
C SER A 104 7.21 -11.68 0.87
N PHE A 105 7.30 -12.24 -0.34
CA PHE A 105 7.37 -13.68 -0.57
C PHE A 105 8.50 -14.02 -1.54
N GLY A 106 8.76 -15.31 -1.74
CA GLY A 106 9.82 -15.77 -2.63
C GLY A 106 11.20 -15.30 -2.15
N GLU A 107 12.00 -14.79 -3.06
CA GLU A 107 13.37 -14.35 -2.77
C GLU A 107 13.46 -13.13 -1.84
N LEU A 108 12.39 -12.35 -1.72
CA LEU A 108 12.30 -11.17 -0.84
C LEU A 108 11.63 -11.47 0.50
N ALA A 109 11.24 -12.71 0.77
CA ALA A 109 10.65 -13.09 2.06
C ALA A 109 11.59 -12.75 3.22
N GLY A 110 11.07 -12.02 4.21
CA GLY A 110 11.83 -11.59 5.39
C GLY A 110 12.88 -10.49 5.15
N LYS A 111 13.09 -10.06 3.91
CA LYS A 111 14.12 -9.06 3.57
C LYS A 111 13.57 -7.64 3.44
N VAL A 112 12.31 -7.50 3.11
CA VAL A 112 11.69 -6.21 2.86
C VAL A 112 10.34 -6.07 3.57
N ILE A 113 9.96 -4.81 3.81
CA ILE A 113 8.64 -4.42 4.31
C ILE A 113 8.03 -3.45 3.31
N ARG A 114 6.71 -3.56 3.12
CA ARG A 114 5.93 -2.74 2.20
C ARG A 114 4.92 -1.90 2.95
N ILE A 115 4.94 -0.60 2.69
CA ILE A 115 3.92 0.35 3.16
C ILE A 115 3.00 0.61 1.98
N GLY A 116 1.74 0.17 2.10
CA GLY A 116 0.72 0.45 1.10
C GLY A 116 0.08 1.81 1.38
N HIS A 117 0.06 2.68 0.38
CA HIS A 117 -0.60 3.99 0.44
C HIS A 117 -1.40 4.20 -0.85
N MET A 118 -2.49 3.43 -0.97
CA MET A 118 -3.32 3.43 -2.16
C MET A 118 -4.82 3.56 -1.81
N GLY A 119 -5.60 4.10 -2.73
CA GLY A 119 -7.03 4.26 -2.57
C GLY A 119 -7.38 5.15 -1.37
N ALA A 120 -8.24 4.69 -0.49
CA ALA A 120 -8.67 5.42 0.71
C ALA A 120 -7.52 5.64 1.71
N SER A 121 -6.56 4.71 1.79
CA SER A 121 -5.38 4.83 2.67
C SER A 121 -4.30 5.77 2.11
N ALA A 122 -4.48 6.31 0.90
CA ALA A 122 -3.64 7.41 0.41
C ALA A 122 -4.14 8.75 0.99
N ASN A 123 -4.08 8.88 2.29
CA ASN A 123 -4.41 10.10 3.02
C ASN A 123 -3.35 10.43 4.08
N VAL A 124 -3.25 11.69 4.43
CA VAL A 124 -2.21 12.20 5.34
C VAL A 124 -2.39 11.64 6.76
N GLY A 125 -3.63 11.54 7.24
CA GLY A 125 -3.92 11.07 8.60
C GLY A 125 -3.41 9.65 8.84
N ASP A 126 -3.83 8.71 8.00
CA ASP A 126 -3.39 7.29 8.11
C ASP A 126 -1.86 7.19 8.00
N MET A 127 -1.25 7.98 7.10
CA MET A 127 0.20 7.92 6.93
C MET A 127 0.98 8.53 8.09
N LEU A 128 0.47 9.54 8.78
CA LEU A 128 1.07 10.05 10.01
C LEU A 128 1.06 8.99 11.11
N GLU A 129 -0.03 8.25 11.26
CA GLU A 129 -0.11 7.13 12.20
C GLU A 129 0.88 6.02 11.84
N VAL A 130 1.00 5.67 10.56
CA VAL A 130 1.99 4.69 10.08
C VAL A 130 3.41 5.14 10.38
N MET A 131 3.76 6.41 10.12
CA MET A 131 5.11 6.94 10.38
C MET A 131 5.42 6.97 11.88
N ALA A 132 4.47 7.39 12.72
CA ALA A 132 4.64 7.39 14.17
C ALA A 132 4.85 5.98 14.72
N GLY A 133 3.99 5.03 14.35
CA GLY A 133 4.09 3.64 14.81
C GLY A 133 5.37 2.95 14.32
N LEU A 134 5.76 3.21 13.07
CA LEU A 134 7.00 2.66 12.51
C LEU A 134 8.24 3.24 13.20
N GLU A 135 8.28 4.55 13.45
CA GLU A 135 9.37 5.18 14.20
C GLU A 135 9.51 4.55 15.58
N GLU A 136 8.42 4.45 16.34
CA GLU A 136 8.46 3.84 17.68
C GLU A 136 8.90 2.37 17.61
N THR A 137 8.36 1.61 16.65
CA THR A 137 8.73 0.20 16.46
C THR A 137 10.21 0.02 16.17
N LEU A 138 10.77 0.80 15.24
CA LEU A 138 12.18 0.70 14.89
C LEU A 138 13.08 1.13 16.04
N ARG A 139 12.72 2.19 16.78
CA ARG A 139 13.47 2.62 17.98
C ARG A 139 13.41 1.58 19.10
N TYR A 140 12.27 0.90 19.28
CA TYR A 140 12.16 -0.20 20.24
C TYR A 140 13.16 -1.33 19.96
N PHE A 141 13.41 -1.63 18.68
CA PHE A 141 14.41 -2.62 18.27
C PHE A 141 15.84 -2.06 18.16
N GLY A 142 16.08 -0.82 18.60
CA GLY A 142 17.40 -0.23 18.70
C GLY A 142 17.85 0.63 17.52
N TRP A 143 16.92 1.02 16.61
CA TRP A 143 17.28 1.94 15.53
C TRP A 143 17.63 3.33 16.09
N GLY A 144 18.86 3.77 15.86
CA GLY A 144 19.43 4.98 16.46
C GLY A 144 19.50 6.18 15.50
N SER A 145 18.38 6.58 14.90
CA SER A 145 18.36 7.84 14.13
C SER A 145 18.12 9.04 15.05
N GLU A 146 18.83 10.16 14.81
CA GLU A 146 18.55 11.45 15.46
C GLU A 146 17.33 12.13 14.85
N GLU A 147 17.00 11.82 13.58
CA GLU A 147 15.85 12.34 12.86
C GLU A 147 14.55 11.70 13.37
N SER A 148 13.44 12.39 13.17
CA SER A 148 12.10 11.84 13.40
C SER A 148 11.44 11.50 12.07
N LEU A 149 11.04 10.23 11.92
CA LEU A 149 10.34 9.76 10.73
C LEU A 149 9.00 10.48 10.55
N LEU A 150 8.26 10.66 11.65
CA LEU A 150 6.99 11.39 11.66
C LEU A 150 7.17 12.84 11.22
N LYS A 151 8.17 13.53 11.79
CA LYS A 151 8.43 14.93 11.45
C LYS A 151 8.91 15.06 10.01
N SER A 152 9.86 14.22 9.57
CA SER A 152 10.36 14.23 8.19
C SER A 152 9.23 14.03 7.19
N PHE A 153 8.31 13.10 7.45
CA PHE A 153 7.14 12.90 6.60
C PHE A 153 6.25 14.15 6.54
N HIS A 154 5.93 14.74 7.69
CA HIS A 154 5.11 15.95 7.76
C HIS A 154 5.73 17.12 6.99
N ASP A 155 7.03 17.32 7.10
CA ASP A 155 7.75 18.43 6.46
C ASP A 155 7.84 18.28 4.93
N LYS A 156 7.56 17.08 4.37
CA LYS A 156 7.53 16.80 2.92
C LYS A 156 6.11 16.87 2.30
N LEU A 157 5.10 17.10 3.12
CA LEU A 157 3.73 17.30 2.67
C LEU A 157 3.51 18.77 2.24
#